data_9126076c357d4d32f6b71aa34832d455
#
_entry.id   9126076c357d4d32f6b71aa34832d455
#
_cell.length_a   1.000
_cell.length_b   1.000
_cell.length_c   1.000
_cell.angle_alpha   90.00
_cell.angle_beta   90.00
_cell.angle_gamma   90.00
#
_symmetry.space_group_name_H-M   'P 1'
#
loop_
_entity.id
_entity.type
_entity.pdbx_description
1 polymer ?
#
loop_
_entity_poly.entity_id
_entity_poly.type
_entity_poly.pdbx_seq_one_letter_code
_entity_poly.pdbx_strand_id
1 'polypeptide(L)'
;MIYGYIRVSSDKQTVENQRFEIRNFCQYQNLKIDDWIEETISGTKNYDKRQLGKLLKKVNKDDIIICSELSRLGRNLFMIMEILNICMNKECRVWTIKDNYRLGDDIQSKVLAFAFGLSAEIERNLISQRTKEALARKRAEGVKFGHPRGFRCRLNPKCVNKHKWIVDELN
;
A
#
# COMPACT_ATOMS: atom_id res chain seq x y z
N MET A 1 3.18 -11.71 -17.00
CA MET A 1 1.99 -11.08 -17.59
C MET A 1 2.12 -9.56 -17.57
N ILE A 2 1.43 -8.86 -18.49
CA ILE A 2 1.46 -7.39 -18.57
C ILE A 2 0.06 -6.86 -18.29
N TYR A 3 -0.07 -6.08 -17.22
CA TYR A 3 -1.33 -5.52 -16.76
C TYR A 3 -1.40 -4.01 -17.07
N GLY A 4 -2.46 -3.59 -17.77
CA GLY A 4 -2.79 -2.17 -17.93
C GLY A 4 -3.65 -1.71 -16.76
N TYR A 5 -3.15 -0.79 -15.94
CA TYR A 5 -3.88 -0.26 -14.79
C TYR A 5 -4.39 1.15 -15.03
N ILE A 6 -5.70 1.33 -14.87
CA ILE A 6 -6.40 2.61 -15.07
C ILE A 6 -7.20 2.96 -13.82
N ARG A 7 -7.05 4.19 -13.34
CA ARG A 7 -7.86 4.72 -12.25
C ARG A 7 -8.37 6.12 -12.56
N VAL A 8 -9.68 6.29 -12.39
CA VAL A 8 -10.36 7.59 -12.51
C VAL A 8 -11.19 7.89 -11.26
N SER A 9 -11.50 9.15 -11.01
CA SER A 9 -12.39 9.55 -9.90
C SER A 9 -13.87 9.47 -10.29
N SER A 10 -14.25 9.83 -11.51
CA SER A 10 -15.64 9.87 -11.98
C SER A 10 -15.86 9.96 -13.49
N ASP A 11 -14.80 10.17 -14.30
CA ASP A 11 -14.96 10.53 -15.70
C ASP A 11 -14.57 9.39 -16.66
N LYS A 12 -15.55 8.98 -17.51
CA LYS A 12 -15.37 7.94 -18.53
C LYS A 12 -14.38 8.37 -19.63
N GLN A 13 -14.38 9.64 -20.02
CA GLN A 13 -13.49 10.14 -21.08
C GLN A 13 -12.01 10.02 -20.64
N THR A 14 -11.74 10.21 -19.35
CA THR A 14 -10.40 10.02 -18.78
C THR A 14 -9.96 8.56 -18.79
N VAL A 15 -10.88 7.58 -18.72
CA VAL A 15 -10.56 6.15 -18.87
C VAL A 15 -10.02 5.86 -20.24
N GLU A 16 -10.75 6.29 -21.29
CA GLU A 16 -10.36 6.06 -22.68
C GLU A 16 -9.03 6.72 -23.02
N ASN A 17 -8.77 7.93 -22.51
CA ASN A 17 -7.49 8.62 -22.69
C ASN A 17 -6.32 7.82 -22.07
N GLN A 18 -6.46 7.35 -20.84
CA GLN A 18 -5.43 6.53 -20.19
C GLN A 18 -5.23 5.20 -20.93
N ARG A 19 -6.33 4.57 -21.37
CA ARG A 19 -6.27 3.33 -22.16
C ARG A 19 -5.52 3.55 -23.47
N PHE A 20 -5.80 4.64 -24.16
CA PHE A 20 -5.13 5.02 -25.41
C PHE A 20 -3.62 5.26 -25.17
N GLU A 21 -3.26 6.04 -24.15
CA GLU A 21 -1.86 6.28 -23.78
C GLU A 21 -1.10 4.96 -23.51
N ILE A 22 -1.70 4.07 -22.72
CA ILE A 22 -1.08 2.78 -22.36
C ILE A 22 -0.95 1.88 -23.61
N ARG A 23 -1.95 1.81 -24.47
CA ARG A 23 -1.89 1.03 -25.70
C ARG A 23 -0.79 1.53 -26.64
N ASN A 24 -0.71 2.83 -26.87
CA ASN A 24 0.32 3.42 -27.74
C ASN A 24 1.72 3.14 -27.18
N PHE A 25 1.90 3.31 -25.88
CA PHE A 25 3.17 3.01 -25.23
C PHE A 25 3.55 1.52 -25.41
N CYS A 26 2.62 0.60 -25.17
CA CYS A 26 2.85 -0.82 -25.36
C CYS A 26 3.16 -1.17 -26.82
N GLN A 27 2.44 -0.59 -27.76
CA GLN A 27 2.71 -0.77 -29.20
C GLN A 27 4.13 -0.30 -29.57
N TYR A 28 4.55 0.86 -29.10
CA TYR A 28 5.90 1.38 -29.32
C TYR A 28 6.99 0.48 -28.71
N GLN A 29 6.71 -0.15 -27.57
CA GLN A 29 7.64 -1.05 -26.87
C GLN A 29 7.53 -2.52 -27.35
N ASN A 30 6.72 -2.81 -28.38
CA ASN A 30 6.41 -4.20 -28.82
C ASN A 30 5.87 -5.10 -27.70
N LEU A 31 5.08 -4.54 -26.80
CA LEU A 31 4.45 -5.24 -25.68
C LEU A 31 2.97 -5.48 -25.96
N LYS A 32 2.44 -6.61 -25.48
CA LYS A 32 1.01 -6.92 -25.52
C LYS A 32 0.46 -6.94 -24.10
N ILE A 33 -0.62 -6.19 -23.87
CA ILE A 33 -1.32 -6.19 -22.59
C ILE A 33 -2.13 -7.46 -22.50
N ASP A 34 -1.95 -8.22 -21.42
CA ASP A 34 -2.66 -9.47 -21.17
C ASP A 34 -3.99 -9.23 -20.45
N ASP A 35 -4.04 -8.26 -19.53
CA ASP A 35 -5.24 -7.98 -18.72
C ASP A 35 -5.34 -6.49 -18.38
N TRP A 36 -6.58 -5.99 -18.24
CA TRP A 36 -6.88 -4.61 -17.90
C TRP A 36 -7.55 -4.53 -16.54
N ILE A 37 -7.02 -3.70 -15.67
CA ILE A 37 -7.59 -3.42 -14.35
C ILE A 37 -8.04 -1.97 -14.32
N GLU A 38 -9.34 -1.78 -14.27
CA GLU A 38 -9.96 -0.45 -14.27
C GLU A 38 -10.76 -0.24 -13.00
N GLU A 39 -10.61 0.93 -12.42
CA GLU A 39 -11.40 1.29 -11.26
C GLU A 39 -11.78 2.77 -11.25
N THR A 40 -13.04 3.01 -10.90
CA THR A 40 -13.58 4.37 -10.69
C THR A 40 -13.66 4.61 -9.19
N ILE A 41 -12.58 5.17 -8.63
CA ILE A 41 -12.45 5.34 -7.19
C ILE A 41 -11.49 6.48 -6.84
N SER A 42 -11.73 7.14 -5.70
CA SER A 42 -10.79 8.14 -5.20
C SER A 42 -9.44 7.49 -4.84
N GLY A 43 -8.35 8.11 -5.25
CA GLY A 43 -6.99 7.68 -4.90
C GLY A 43 -6.64 7.81 -3.42
N THR A 44 -7.52 8.42 -2.59
CA THR A 44 -7.36 8.50 -1.14
C THR A 44 -7.81 7.21 -0.42
N LYS A 45 -8.62 6.37 -1.08
CA LYS A 45 -8.97 5.06 -0.50
C LYS A 45 -7.75 4.15 -0.46
N ASN A 46 -7.63 3.41 0.63
CA ASN A 46 -6.57 2.42 0.79
C ASN A 46 -6.59 1.41 -0.36
N TYR A 47 -5.41 1.10 -0.92
CA TYR A 47 -5.26 0.20 -2.07
C TYR A 47 -5.80 -1.21 -1.80
N ASP A 48 -5.75 -1.72 -0.54
CA ASP A 48 -6.28 -3.04 -0.17
C ASP A 48 -7.76 -3.23 -0.49
N LYS A 49 -8.54 -2.14 -0.40
CA LYS A 49 -9.98 -2.12 -0.67
C LYS A 49 -10.31 -1.80 -2.13
N ARG A 50 -9.30 -1.77 -3.00
CA ARG A 50 -9.40 -1.42 -4.42
C ARG A 50 -9.13 -2.63 -5.30
N GLN A 51 -9.45 -2.52 -6.61
CA GLN A 51 -9.02 -3.53 -7.58
C GLN A 51 -7.49 -3.64 -7.64
N LEU A 52 -6.79 -2.54 -7.40
CA LEU A 52 -5.33 -2.54 -7.26
C LEU A 52 -4.85 -3.53 -6.20
N GLY A 53 -5.48 -3.58 -5.03
CA GLY A 53 -5.12 -4.55 -3.99
C GLY A 53 -5.30 -6.01 -4.42
N LYS A 54 -6.33 -6.30 -5.22
CA LYS A 54 -6.51 -7.63 -5.83
C LYS A 54 -5.41 -7.93 -6.85
N LEU A 55 -5.06 -6.95 -7.69
CA LEU A 55 -3.96 -7.05 -8.63
C LEU A 55 -2.64 -7.33 -7.91
N LEU A 56 -2.32 -6.55 -6.88
CA LEU A 56 -1.09 -6.73 -6.09
C LEU A 56 -0.98 -8.10 -5.41
N LYS A 57 -2.12 -8.75 -5.10
CA LYS A 57 -2.12 -10.14 -4.61
C LYS A 57 -1.87 -11.15 -5.73
N LYS A 58 -2.37 -10.88 -6.93
CA LYS A 58 -2.33 -11.77 -8.12
C LYS A 58 -0.96 -11.76 -8.81
N VAL A 59 -0.28 -10.61 -8.86
CA VAL A 59 1.00 -10.46 -9.57
C VAL A 59 2.10 -11.35 -9.00
N ASN A 60 2.91 -11.87 -9.90
CA ASN A 60 4.06 -12.71 -9.63
C ASN A 60 5.34 -12.05 -10.14
N LYS A 61 6.45 -12.74 -9.95
CA LYS A 61 7.76 -12.37 -10.48
C LYS A 61 7.68 -12.14 -12.00
N ASP A 62 8.40 -11.11 -12.46
CA ASP A 62 8.48 -10.67 -13.86
C ASP A 62 7.18 -10.15 -14.49
N ASP A 63 6.08 -10.09 -13.74
CA ASP A 63 4.88 -9.39 -14.19
C ASP A 63 5.15 -7.88 -14.28
N ILE A 64 4.42 -7.20 -15.18
CA ILE A 64 4.57 -5.76 -15.40
C ILE A 64 3.22 -5.08 -15.21
N ILE A 65 3.18 -4.06 -14.36
CA ILE A 65 2.03 -3.17 -14.21
C ILE A 65 2.35 -1.86 -14.94
N ILE A 66 1.54 -1.48 -15.91
CA ILE A 66 1.71 -0.25 -16.68
C ILE A 66 0.56 0.69 -16.35
N CYS A 67 0.86 1.93 -15.97
CA CYS A 67 -0.12 2.99 -15.73
C CYS A 67 0.33 4.32 -16.34
N SER A 68 -0.57 5.29 -16.46
CA SER A 68 -0.24 6.58 -17.07
C SER A 68 0.73 7.40 -16.22
N GLU A 69 0.56 7.38 -14.90
CA GLU A 69 1.37 8.13 -13.93
C GLU A 69 1.29 7.52 -12.53
N LEU A 70 2.27 7.76 -11.66
CA LEU A 70 2.32 7.25 -10.29
C LEU A 70 1.10 7.67 -9.45
N SER A 71 0.52 8.83 -9.73
CA SER A 71 -0.68 9.32 -9.03
C SER A 71 -1.89 8.40 -9.20
N ARG A 72 -1.88 7.50 -10.20
CA ARG A 72 -2.95 6.48 -10.37
C ARG A 72 -2.85 5.39 -9.32
N LEU A 73 -1.66 5.04 -8.89
CA LEU A 73 -1.46 4.06 -7.82
C LEU A 73 -1.96 4.58 -6.48
N GLY A 74 -1.63 5.83 -6.13
CA GLY A 74 -2.04 6.46 -4.89
C GLY A 74 -1.97 7.98 -4.94
N ARG A 75 -2.69 8.68 -4.06
CA ARG A 75 -2.64 10.14 -3.98
C ARG A 75 -1.53 10.67 -3.08
N ASN A 76 -1.12 9.88 -2.13
CA ASN A 76 -0.10 10.28 -1.19
C ASN A 76 1.17 9.45 -1.45
N LEU A 77 2.30 10.07 -1.23
CA LEU A 77 3.61 9.50 -1.48
C LEU A 77 3.79 8.17 -0.73
N PHE A 78 3.38 8.09 0.52
CA PHE A 78 3.53 6.88 1.35
C PHE A 78 2.77 5.68 0.77
N MET A 79 1.54 5.89 0.29
CA MET A 79 0.76 4.83 -0.36
C MET A 79 1.43 4.34 -1.64
N ILE A 80 1.96 5.27 -2.45
CA ILE A 80 2.69 4.92 -3.68
C ILE A 80 3.92 4.08 -3.31
N MET A 81 4.67 4.51 -2.30
CA MET A 81 5.86 3.82 -1.81
C MET A 81 5.56 2.42 -1.31
N GLU A 82 4.49 2.27 -0.53
CA GLU A 82 4.05 0.97 -0.03
C GLU A 82 3.69 0.01 -1.18
N ILE A 83 2.98 0.50 -2.20
CA ILE A 83 2.65 -0.27 -3.40
C ILE A 83 3.91 -0.68 -4.16
N LEU A 84 4.84 0.25 -4.39
CA LEU A 84 6.10 -0.03 -5.07
C LEU A 84 6.95 -1.04 -4.29
N ASN A 85 6.99 -0.94 -2.95
CA ASN A 85 7.68 -1.91 -2.09
C ASN A 85 7.06 -3.31 -2.19
N ILE A 86 5.72 -3.42 -2.25
CA ILE A 86 5.05 -4.70 -2.48
C ILE A 86 5.45 -5.29 -3.83
N CYS A 87 5.46 -4.47 -4.89
CA CYS A 87 5.86 -4.90 -6.23
C CYS A 87 7.32 -5.37 -6.26
N MET A 88 8.22 -4.66 -5.58
CA MET A 88 9.63 -5.06 -5.46
C MET A 88 9.81 -6.38 -4.73
N ASN A 89 9.15 -6.57 -3.59
CA ASN A 89 9.22 -7.81 -2.82
C ASN A 89 8.69 -9.01 -3.61
N LYS A 90 7.83 -8.76 -4.60
CA LYS A 90 7.31 -9.78 -5.52
C LYS A 90 8.10 -9.88 -6.83
N GLU A 91 9.17 -9.09 -6.97
CA GLU A 91 9.94 -8.96 -8.21
C GLU A 91 9.04 -8.59 -9.43
N CYS A 92 7.96 -7.83 -9.18
CA CYS A 92 7.05 -7.31 -10.18
C CYS A 92 7.51 -5.91 -10.59
N ARG A 93 7.42 -5.58 -11.89
CA ARG A 93 7.84 -4.29 -12.45
C ARG A 93 6.66 -3.33 -12.51
N VAL A 94 6.92 -2.05 -12.28
CA VAL A 94 5.92 -0.98 -12.44
C VAL A 94 6.48 0.06 -13.39
N TRP A 95 5.74 0.34 -14.48
CA TRP A 95 6.12 1.33 -15.47
C TRP A 95 5.06 2.43 -15.55
N THR A 96 5.51 3.68 -15.57
CA THR A 96 4.63 4.82 -15.82
C THR A 96 5.05 5.54 -17.10
N ILE A 97 4.06 6.10 -17.79
CA ILE A 97 4.28 6.71 -19.09
C ILE A 97 4.72 8.16 -18.93
N LYS A 98 3.92 8.96 -18.19
CA LYS A 98 4.16 10.41 -18.06
C LYS A 98 5.37 10.74 -17.19
N ASP A 99 5.54 10.00 -16.12
CA ASP A 99 6.67 10.20 -15.20
C ASP A 99 7.95 9.52 -15.71
N ASN A 100 7.86 8.78 -16.83
CA ASN A 100 8.94 7.93 -17.36
C ASN A 100 9.64 7.09 -16.28
N TYR A 101 8.86 6.61 -15.31
CA TYR A 101 9.36 5.84 -14.19
C TYR A 101 9.25 4.35 -14.49
N ARG A 102 10.33 3.62 -14.26
CA ARG A 102 10.40 2.16 -14.43
C ARG A 102 10.98 1.53 -13.17
N LEU A 103 10.13 0.90 -12.38
CA LEU A 103 10.58 0.07 -11.29
C LEU A 103 11.08 -1.25 -11.88
N GLY A 104 12.34 -1.56 -11.69
CA GLY A 104 12.99 -2.76 -12.19
C GLY A 104 14.19 -3.13 -11.34
N ASP A 105 15.12 -3.89 -11.91
CA ASP A 105 16.34 -4.34 -11.24
C ASP A 105 17.47 -3.29 -11.26
N ASP A 106 17.24 -2.12 -11.82
CA ASP A 106 18.22 -1.05 -11.92
C ASP A 106 18.57 -0.45 -10.53
N ILE A 107 19.78 0.09 -10.45
CA ILE A 107 20.29 0.69 -9.22
C ILE A 107 19.41 1.85 -8.74
N GLN A 108 18.82 2.62 -9.66
CA GLN A 108 17.95 3.74 -9.32
C GLN A 108 16.69 3.28 -8.60
N SER A 109 16.06 2.20 -9.06
CA SER A 109 14.91 1.58 -8.40
C SER A 109 15.25 1.08 -7.00
N LYS A 110 16.43 0.45 -6.83
CA LYS A 110 16.92 -0.03 -5.54
C LYS A 110 17.21 1.11 -4.56
N VAL A 111 17.85 2.18 -5.03
CA VAL A 111 18.12 3.39 -4.22
C VAL A 111 16.79 4.06 -3.81
N LEU A 112 15.85 4.18 -4.72
CA LEU A 112 14.55 4.75 -4.44
C LEU A 112 13.77 3.92 -3.42
N ALA A 113 13.80 2.60 -3.54
CA ALA A 113 13.19 1.70 -2.57
C ALA A 113 13.83 1.78 -1.18
N PHE A 114 15.15 1.88 -1.12
CA PHE A 114 15.87 2.09 0.15
C PHE A 114 15.48 3.43 0.78
N ALA A 115 15.46 4.52 0.01
CA ALA A 115 15.03 5.83 0.49
C ALA A 115 13.58 5.80 1.01
N PHE A 116 12.74 5.03 0.37
CA PHE A 116 11.34 4.85 0.76
C PHE A 116 11.21 4.03 2.05
N GLY A 117 11.93 2.93 2.17
CA GLY A 117 11.99 2.13 3.39
C GLY A 117 12.43 2.97 4.60
N LEU A 118 13.48 3.78 4.42
CA LEU A 118 13.97 4.68 5.45
C LEU A 118 12.95 5.76 5.84
N SER A 119 12.26 6.36 4.87
CA SER A 119 11.21 7.36 5.14
C SER A 119 10.05 6.78 5.94
N ALA A 120 9.62 5.57 5.63
CA ALA A 120 8.55 4.87 6.36
C ALA A 120 8.98 4.53 7.80
N GLU A 121 10.24 4.18 8.01
CA GLU A 121 10.79 3.93 9.35
C GLU A 121 10.87 5.23 10.17
N ILE A 122 11.34 6.32 9.57
CA ILE A 122 11.38 7.64 10.21
C ILE A 122 9.97 8.07 10.64
N GLU A 123 8.96 7.92 9.77
CA GLU A 123 7.58 8.26 10.12
C GLU A 123 7.05 7.44 11.30
N ARG A 124 7.26 6.12 11.30
CA ARG A 124 6.88 5.24 12.43
C ARG A 124 7.55 5.70 13.73
N ASN A 125 8.83 6.05 13.67
CA ASN A 125 9.57 6.53 14.83
C ASN A 125 9.02 7.87 15.33
N LEU A 126 8.71 8.81 14.45
CA LEU A 126 8.10 10.10 14.81
C LEU A 126 6.70 9.92 15.43
N ILE A 127 5.85 9.04 14.88
CA ILE A 127 4.53 8.72 15.46
C ILE A 127 4.70 8.10 16.83
N SER A 128 5.62 7.14 17.00
CA SER A 128 5.93 6.51 18.28
C SER A 128 6.39 7.54 19.31
N GLN A 129 7.30 8.43 18.91
CA GLN A 129 7.81 9.48 19.80
C GLN A 129 6.70 10.44 20.24
N ARG A 130 5.91 10.97 19.30
CA ARG A 130 4.75 11.84 19.60
C ARG A 130 3.76 11.17 20.54
N THR A 131 3.50 9.87 20.32
CA THR A 131 2.60 9.09 21.19
C THR A 131 3.18 8.95 22.60
N LYS A 132 4.49 8.66 22.73
CA LYS A 132 5.18 8.59 24.03
C LYS A 132 5.13 9.91 24.77
N GLU A 133 5.40 11.03 24.09
CA GLU A 133 5.35 12.38 24.65
C GLU A 133 3.91 12.74 25.11
N ALA A 134 2.90 12.46 24.29
CA ALA A 134 1.49 12.70 24.65
C ALA A 134 1.07 11.87 25.86
N LEU A 135 1.49 10.60 25.93
CA LEU A 135 1.22 9.75 27.09
C LEU A 135 1.97 10.22 28.33
N ALA A 136 3.23 10.67 28.20
CA ALA A 136 4.00 11.20 29.31
C ALA A 136 3.34 12.46 29.90
N ARG A 137 2.91 13.39 29.02
CA ARG A 137 2.14 14.59 29.44
C ARG A 137 0.87 14.19 30.18
N LYS A 138 0.08 13.26 29.65
CA LYS A 138 -1.15 12.81 30.29
C LYS A 138 -0.92 12.14 31.65
N ARG A 139 0.20 11.41 31.80
CA ARG A 139 0.61 10.86 33.11
C ARG A 139 0.96 11.97 34.10
N ALA A 140 1.66 13.00 33.67
CA ALA A 140 1.97 14.15 34.51
C ALA A 140 0.72 14.93 34.92
N GLU A 141 -0.32 14.97 34.07
CA GLU A 141 -1.67 15.51 34.39
C GLU A 141 -2.48 14.57 35.33
N GLY A 142 -1.92 13.46 35.81
CA GLY A 142 -2.58 12.52 36.71
C GLY A 142 -3.51 11.52 36.08
N VAL A 143 -3.57 11.47 34.73
CA VAL A 143 -4.43 10.50 34.01
C VAL A 143 -3.86 9.08 34.15
N LYS A 144 -4.62 8.19 34.72
CA LYS A 144 -4.27 6.75 34.82
C LYS A 144 -4.69 6.04 33.53
N PHE A 145 -3.73 5.40 32.87
CA PHE A 145 -4.00 4.58 31.70
C PHE A 145 -4.25 3.13 32.08
N GLY A 146 -5.07 2.47 31.29
CA GLY A 146 -5.47 1.08 31.50
C GLY A 146 -6.81 0.96 32.22
N HIS A 147 -7.24 -0.25 32.42
CA HIS A 147 -8.49 -0.52 33.14
C HIS A 147 -8.29 -0.35 34.65
N PRO A 148 -9.31 0.15 35.37
CA PRO A 148 -9.28 0.18 36.83
C PRO A 148 -8.96 -1.20 37.41
N ARG A 149 -8.26 -1.23 38.56
CA ARG A 149 -8.05 -2.51 39.29
C ARG A 149 -9.39 -3.18 39.55
N GLY A 150 -9.54 -4.45 39.18
CA GLY A 150 -10.78 -5.22 39.35
C GLY A 150 -11.74 -5.11 38.14
N PHE A 151 -11.40 -4.35 37.12
CA PHE A 151 -12.18 -4.36 35.88
C PHE A 151 -12.05 -5.72 35.17
N ARG A 152 -13.08 -6.54 35.34
CA ARG A 152 -13.24 -7.78 34.55
C ARG A 152 -13.81 -7.33 33.20
N CYS A 153 -12.98 -7.39 32.14
CA CYS A 153 -13.48 -7.29 30.77
C CYS A 153 -14.65 -8.30 30.64
N ARG A 154 -15.85 -7.85 30.29
CA ARG A 154 -16.89 -8.77 29.81
C ARG A 154 -16.34 -9.33 28.50
N LEU A 155 -15.68 -10.48 28.61
CA LEU A 155 -14.98 -11.11 27.52
C LEU A 155 -15.97 -11.38 26.40
N ASN A 156 -15.79 -10.66 25.29
CA ASN A 156 -16.39 -11.08 24.03
C ASN A 156 -15.96 -12.54 23.80
N PRO A 157 -16.87 -13.47 23.42
CA PRO A 157 -16.53 -14.89 23.22
C PRO A 157 -15.29 -15.12 22.34
N LYS A 158 -14.97 -14.19 21.44
CA LYS A 158 -13.73 -14.20 20.63
C LYS A 158 -12.44 -13.95 21.45
N CYS A 159 -12.52 -13.30 22.61
CA CYS A 159 -11.36 -13.09 23.50
C CYS A 159 -11.13 -14.26 24.44
N VAL A 160 -12.18 -14.99 24.82
CA VAL A 160 -12.08 -16.15 25.74
C VAL A 160 -11.24 -17.26 25.10
N ASN A 161 -11.44 -17.51 23.80
CA ASN A 161 -10.67 -18.55 23.09
C ASN A 161 -9.18 -18.21 22.91
N LYS A 162 -8.83 -16.92 22.93
CA LYS A 162 -7.43 -16.48 22.76
C LYS A 162 -6.64 -16.55 24.07
N HIS A 163 -7.30 -16.51 25.22
CA HIS A 163 -6.66 -16.67 26.54
C HIS A 163 -6.65 -18.10 27.05
N LYS A 164 -7.54 -18.96 26.57
CA LYS A 164 -7.65 -20.33 27.03
C LYS A 164 -6.39 -21.15 26.75
N TRP A 165 -5.80 -20.99 25.59
CA TRP A 165 -4.57 -21.70 25.24
C TRP A 165 -3.32 -21.20 26.00
N ILE A 166 -3.29 -19.91 26.40
CA ILE A 166 -2.20 -19.38 27.23
C ILE A 166 -2.25 -19.96 28.66
N VAL A 167 -3.45 -20.25 29.19
CA VAL A 167 -3.63 -20.84 30.50
C VAL A 167 -3.34 -22.35 30.49
N ASP A 168 -3.63 -23.02 29.35
CA ASP A 168 -3.38 -24.46 29.18
C ASP A 168 -1.89 -24.79 28.95
N GLU A 169 -1.04 -23.81 28.54
CA GLU A 169 0.42 -23.97 28.44
C GLU A 169 1.19 -23.63 29.74
N LEU A 170 0.51 -23.06 30.75
CA LEU A 170 1.11 -22.68 32.05
C LEU A 170 0.76 -23.63 33.20
N ASN A 171 0.02 -24.68 32.96
CA ASN A 171 -0.28 -25.82 33.85
C ASN A 171 0.32 -27.10 33.31
#